data_b22d1a5991beaa1d20de7e2e2e248b35
#
_entry.id   b22d1a5991beaa1d20de7e2e2e248b35
#
_cell.length_a   1.000
_cell.length_b   1.000
_cell.length_c   1.000
_cell.angle_alpha   90.00
_cell.angle_beta   90.00
_cell.angle_gamma   90.00
#
_symmetry.space_group_name_H-M   'P 1'
#
loop_
_entity.id
_entity.type
_entity.pdbx_description
1 polymer ?
#
loop_
_entity_poly.entity_id
_entity_poly.type
_entity_poly.pdbx_seq_one_letter_code
_entity_poly.pdbx_strand_id
1 'polypeptide(L)'
;MNGHTVSLLLFACFAFGLPLWAMQNNSYPPGNVHNCSGECYELWKQETGGVLAVVAAQAEERASATPAQLGEKAYAGCIACHGADGEGGVGPELAGQSAAEIAEKLLQYKRAETRGAQSALMWSQAQQLSDKDIDNIAAFVETR
;
A
#
# COMPACT_ATOMS: atom_id res chain seq x y z
N MET A 1 40.73 23.46 -34.71
CA MET A 1 40.26 23.07 -33.35
C MET A 1 40.75 21.64 -33.15
N ASN A 2 41.67 21.41 -32.22
CA ASN A 2 42.34 20.13 -32.05
C ASN A 2 41.37 19.15 -31.32
N GLY A 3 41.34 17.90 -31.75
CA GLY A 3 40.40 16.87 -31.25
C GLY A 3 40.44 16.65 -29.71
N HIS A 4 41.50 17.05 -29.05
CA HIS A 4 41.65 16.99 -27.59
C HIS A 4 40.75 17.98 -26.83
N THR A 5 40.48 19.18 -27.42
CA THR A 5 39.61 20.18 -26.77
C THR A 5 38.13 19.78 -26.83
N VAL A 6 37.70 19.11 -27.90
CA VAL A 6 36.32 18.61 -28.02
C VAL A 6 36.09 17.45 -27.05
N SER A 7 37.06 16.55 -26.88
CA SER A 7 36.98 15.43 -25.94
C SER A 7 36.88 15.87 -24.48
N LEU A 8 37.62 16.90 -24.09
CA LEU A 8 37.60 17.47 -22.73
C LEU A 8 36.24 18.16 -22.41
N LEU A 9 35.66 18.85 -23.38
CA LEU A 9 34.36 19.50 -23.21
C LEU A 9 33.20 18.46 -23.07
N LEU A 10 33.26 17.36 -23.84
CA LEU A 10 32.33 16.27 -23.73
C LEU A 10 32.44 15.53 -22.38
N PHE A 11 33.65 15.33 -21.87
CA PHE A 11 33.87 14.72 -20.56
C PHE A 11 33.39 15.62 -19.40
N ALA A 12 33.60 16.94 -19.49
CA ALA A 12 33.09 17.88 -18.51
C ALA A 12 31.58 17.93 -18.45
N CYS A 13 30.86 17.86 -19.60
CA CYS A 13 29.41 17.77 -19.65
C CYS A 13 28.89 16.46 -19.04
N PHE A 14 29.58 15.34 -19.22
CA PHE A 14 29.20 14.06 -18.64
C PHE A 14 29.45 13.99 -17.12
N ALA A 15 30.55 14.59 -16.66
CA ALA A 15 30.93 14.58 -15.24
C ALA A 15 30.08 15.51 -14.35
N PHE A 16 29.59 16.62 -14.90
CA PHE A 16 28.83 17.62 -14.14
C PHE A 16 27.34 17.71 -14.53
N GLY A 17 26.96 17.37 -15.75
CA GLY A 17 25.59 17.44 -16.22
C GLY A 17 24.69 16.33 -15.66
N LEU A 18 25.18 15.09 -15.56
CA LEU A 18 24.40 13.97 -15.04
C LEU A 18 24.08 14.09 -13.54
N PRO A 19 25.03 14.45 -12.64
CA PRO A 19 24.68 14.63 -11.24
C PRO A 19 23.72 15.81 -10.99
N LEU A 20 23.85 16.91 -11.76
CA LEU A 20 22.89 18.03 -11.68
C LEU A 20 21.50 17.65 -12.15
N TRP A 21 21.38 16.90 -13.26
CA TRP A 21 20.11 16.40 -13.76
C TRP A 21 19.47 15.39 -12.79
N ALA A 22 20.26 14.51 -12.18
CA ALA A 22 19.80 13.57 -11.19
C ALA A 22 19.32 14.25 -9.90
N MET A 23 19.95 15.36 -9.49
CA MET A 23 19.51 16.17 -8.35
C MET A 23 18.19 16.92 -8.63
N GLN A 24 17.96 17.38 -9.87
CA GLN A 24 16.75 18.09 -10.24
C GLN A 24 15.54 17.16 -10.44
N ASN A 25 15.78 15.89 -10.76
CA ASN A 25 14.71 14.91 -11.00
C ASN A 25 14.40 14.01 -9.80
N ASN A 26 14.98 14.29 -8.64
CA ASN A 26 14.68 13.54 -7.43
C ASN A 26 13.35 14.05 -6.83
N SER A 27 12.27 13.92 -7.60
CA SER A 27 10.90 14.13 -7.13
C SER A 27 10.56 12.99 -6.20
N TYR A 28 10.62 13.23 -4.90
CA TYR A 28 10.10 12.28 -3.92
C TYR A 28 8.59 12.11 -4.16
N PRO A 29 8.08 10.87 -4.22
CA PRO A 29 6.65 10.66 -4.38
C PRO A 29 5.90 11.31 -3.22
N PRO A 30 4.81 12.03 -3.49
CA PRO A 30 4.00 12.64 -2.44
C PRO A 30 3.50 11.56 -1.47
N GLY A 31 3.77 11.74 -0.19
CA GLY A 31 3.29 10.85 0.88
C GLY A 31 4.36 10.11 1.69
N ASN A 32 5.63 10.07 1.27
CA ASN A 32 6.68 9.44 2.05
C ASN A 32 7.52 10.48 2.81
N VAL A 33 7.01 10.93 3.96
CA VAL A 33 7.68 11.94 4.80
C VAL A 33 8.84 11.37 5.63
N HIS A 34 9.03 10.06 5.69
CA HIS A 34 10.02 9.42 6.56
C HIS A 34 11.47 9.74 6.18
N ASN A 35 11.73 10.09 4.92
CA ASN A 35 13.06 10.47 4.43
C ASN A 35 13.14 11.94 3.98
N CYS A 36 12.13 12.75 4.29
CA CYS A 36 12.03 14.14 3.86
C CYS A 36 12.26 15.06 5.07
N SER A 37 13.33 15.88 5.03
CA SER A 37 13.65 16.88 6.07
C SER A 37 14.10 18.18 5.43
N GLY A 38 14.10 19.28 6.18
CA GLY A 38 14.50 20.58 5.69
C GLY A 38 13.62 21.09 4.56
N GLU A 39 14.21 21.55 3.47
CA GLU A 39 13.50 22.14 2.32
C GLU A 39 12.45 21.20 1.71
N CYS A 40 12.78 19.92 1.62
CA CYS A 40 11.84 18.90 1.14
C CYS A 40 10.54 18.86 2.00
N TYR A 41 10.68 18.94 3.33
CA TYR A 41 9.54 18.95 4.24
C TYR A 41 8.70 20.23 4.10
N GLU A 42 9.33 21.36 3.95
CA GLU A 42 8.63 22.64 3.78
C GLU A 42 7.86 22.69 2.44
N LEU A 43 8.45 22.18 1.35
CA LEU A 43 7.76 22.06 0.07
C LEU A 43 6.56 21.12 0.17
N TRP A 44 6.72 19.94 0.76
CA TRP A 44 5.62 19.00 1.00
C TRP A 44 4.50 19.61 1.83
N LYS A 45 4.85 20.36 2.89
CA LYS A 45 3.91 21.06 3.75
C LYS A 45 3.12 22.17 3.02
N GLN A 46 3.79 22.87 2.09
CA GLN A 46 3.12 23.89 1.26
C GLN A 46 2.13 23.24 0.28
N GLU A 47 2.49 22.10 -0.32
CA GLU A 47 1.65 21.39 -1.28
C GLU A 47 0.44 20.71 -0.64
N THR A 48 0.63 20.11 0.54
CA THR A 48 -0.39 19.25 1.19
C THR A 48 -1.15 19.93 2.32
N GLY A 49 -0.71 21.09 2.79
CA GLY A 49 -1.20 21.72 4.02
C GLY A 49 -0.62 21.10 5.31
N GLY A 50 0.34 20.17 5.17
CA GLY A 50 1.02 19.51 6.28
C GLY A 50 0.28 18.31 6.85
N VAL A 51 0.84 17.73 7.90
CA VAL A 51 0.37 16.46 8.49
C VAL A 51 -1.11 16.51 8.89
N LEU A 52 -1.56 17.59 9.51
CA LEU A 52 -2.95 17.70 9.97
C LEU A 52 -3.94 17.73 8.79
N ALA A 53 -3.62 18.43 7.71
CA ALA A 53 -4.46 18.46 6.52
C ALA A 53 -4.53 17.09 5.84
N VAL A 54 -3.41 16.39 5.73
CA VAL A 54 -3.36 15.03 5.18
C VAL A 54 -4.17 14.06 6.03
N VAL A 55 -4.01 14.11 7.36
CA VAL A 55 -4.77 13.24 8.28
C VAL A 55 -6.27 13.55 8.22
N ALA A 56 -6.65 14.82 8.14
CA ALA A 56 -8.05 15.20 7.99
C ALA A 56 -8.65 14.70 6.68
N ALA A 57 -7.95 14.86 5.56
CA ALA A 57 -8.38 14.35 4.26
C ALA A 57 -8.52 12.82 4.25
N GLN A 58 -7.60 12.09 4.87
CA GLN A 58 -7.68 10.64 5.01
C GLN A 58 -8.85 10.21 5.91
N ALA A 59 -9.16 10.97 6.95
CA ALA A 59 -10.31 10.70 7.81
C ALA A 59 -11.64 10.90 7.06
N GLU A 60 -11.73 11.94 6.25
CA GLU A 60 -12.88 12.21 5.38
C GLU A 60 -13.07 11.12 4.32
N GLU A 61 -11.98 10.72 3.65
CA GLU A 61 -12.00 9.60 2.71
C GLU A 61 -12.52 8.31 3.36
N ARG A 62 -12.01 7.98 4.56
CA ARG A 62 -12.48 6.79 5.31
C ARG A 62 -13.94 6.90 5.73
N ALA A 63 -14.39 8.10 6.09
CA ALA A 63 -15.78 8.32 6.52
C ALA A 63 -16.78 8.19 5.35
N SER A 64 -16.34 8.52 4.14
CA SER A 64 -17.16 8.45 2.93
C SER A 64 -17.06 7.11 2.18
N ALA A 65 -16.03 6.30 2.47
CA ALA A 65 -15.80 5.04 1.79
C ALA A 65 -16.82 3.97 2.19
N THR A 66 -17.24 3.16 1.23
CA THR A 66 -18.08 1.98 1.48
C THR A 66 -17.28 0.88 2.21
N PRO A 67 -17.97 -0.06 2.91
CA PRO A 67 -17.29 -1.21 3.51
C PRO A 67 -16.41 -1.98 2.52
N ALA A 68 -16.85 -2.20 1.30
CA ALA A 68 -16.08 -2.90 0.27
C ALA A 68 -14.81 -2.13 -0.13
N GLN A 69 -14.86 -0.81 -0.25
CA GLN A 69 -13.68 0.03 -0.54
C GLN A 69 -12.66 0.03 0.61
N LEU A 70 -13.14 0.04 1.86
CA LEU A 70 -12.27 -0.12 3.02
C LEU A 70 -11.67 -1.53 3.09
N GLY A 71 -12.49 -2.53 2.73
CA GLY A 71 -12.10 -3.93 2.66
C GLY A 71 -11.02 -4.20 1.63
N GLU A 72 -11.08 -3.57 0.47
CA GLU A 72 -10.05 -3.67 -0.57
C GLU A 72 -8.66 -3.26 -0.03
N LYS A 73 -8.61 -2.14 0.70
CA LYS A 73 -7.36 -1.69 1.34
C LYS A 73 -6.87 -2.67 2.41
N ALA A 74 -7.77 -3.21 3.22
CA ALA A 74 -7.43 -4.18 4.26
C ALA A 74 -7.04 -5.56 3.68
N TYR A 75 -7.61 -5.94 2.51
CA TYR A 75 -7.34 -7.19 1.81
C TYR A 75 -5.94 -7.24 1.19
N ALA A 76 -5.25 -6.12 1.04
CA ALA A 76 -3.91 -6.06 0.43
C ALA A 76 -2.92 -7.07 1.03
N GLY A 77 -3.02 -7.37 2.34
CA GLY A 77 -2.22 -8.39 3.01
C GLY A 77 -2.59 -9.84 2.67
N CYS A 78 -3.74 -10.08 2.06
CA CYS A 78 -4.29 -11.40 1.75
C CYS A 78 -3.95 -11.84 0.32
N ILE A 79 -3.64 -10.88 -0.57
CA ILE A 79 -3.41 -11.07 -2.01
C ILE A 79 -2.36 -12.15 -2.30
N ALA A 80 -1.27 -12.16 -1.55
CA ALA A 80 -0.15 -13.08 -1.80
C ALA A 80 -0.56 -14.57 -1.72
N CYS A 81 -1.59 -14.88 -0.95
CA CYS A 81 -2.07 -16.26 -0.79
C CYS A 81 -3.41 -16.52 -1.50
N HIS A 82 -4.31 -15.53 -1.50
CA HIS A 82 -5.68 -15.70 -1.98
C HIS A 82 -5.96 -15.07 -3.35
N GLY A 83 -4.95 -14.41 -3.96
CA GLY A 83 -5.12 -13.69 -5.21
C GLY A 83 -5.76 -12.31 -5.05
N ALA A 84 -5.63 -11.46 -6.06
CA ALA A 84 -6.14 -10.08 -6.02
C ALA A 84 -7.67 -10.00 -6.02
N ASP A 85 -8.30 -10.93 -6.71
CA ASP A 85 -9.75 -11.05 -6.82
C ASP A 85 -10.33 -12.23 -6.01
N GLY A 86 -9.54 -12.78 -5.08
CA GLY A 86 -9.95 -13.91 -4.27
C GLY A 86 -9.96 -15.26 -4.99
N GLU A 87 -9.31 -15.35 -6.15
CA GLU A 87 -9.27 -16.52 -7.01
C GLU A 87 -8.47 -17.69 -6.43
N GLY A 88 -7.80 -17.48 -5.30
CA GLY A 88 -6.98 -18.51 -4.66
C GLY A 88 -5.54 -18.54 -5.16
N GLY A 89 -4.82 -19.58 -4.78
CA GLY A 89 -3.42 -19.77 -5.12
C GLY A 89 -2.74 -20.66 -4.08
N VAL A 90 -1.89 -20.09 -3.23
CA VAL A 90 -1.35 -20.78 -2.04
C VAL A 90 -2.47 -21.07 -1.04
N GLY A 91 -3.37 -20.09 -0.84
CA GLY A 91 -4.60 -20.22 -0.07
C GLY A 91 -5.78 -20.64 -0.96
N PRO A 92 -6.89 -21.05 -0.34
CA PRO A 92 -8.10 -21.41 -1.07
C PRO A 92 -8.74 -20.20 -1.76
N GLU A 93 -9.57 -20.46 -2.77
CA GLU A 93 -10.44 -19.50 -3.40
C GLU A 93 -11.44 -18.91 -2.38
N LEU A 94 -11.59 -17.61 -2.42
CA LEU A 94 -12.53 -16.84 -1.59
C LEU A 94 -13.67 -16.26 -2.44
N ALA A 95 -13.45 -16.04 -3.73
CA ALA A 95 -14.45 -15.53 -4.65
C ALA A 95 -15.72 -16.39 -4.63
N GLY A 96 -16.88 -15.74 -4.77
CA GLY A 96 -18.19 -16.40 -4.73
C GLY A 96 -18.70 -16.80 -3.35
N GLN A 97 -17.94 -16.53 -2.28
CA GLN A 97 -18.42 -16.75 -0.91
C GLN A 97 -19.15 -15.50 -0.40
N SER A 98 -20.16 -15.68 0.43
CA SER A 98 -20.90 -14.57 1.03
C SER A 98 -20.07 -13.84 2.08
N ALA A 99 -20.37 -12.56 2.31
CA ALA A 99 -19.72 -11.78 3.37
C ALA A 99 -19.86 -12.45 4.74
N ALA A 100 -21.02 -13.04 5.05
CA ALA A 100 -21.25 -13.74 6.31
C ALA A 100 -20.31 -14.93 6.49
N GLU A 101 -20.11 -15.74 5.44
CA GLU A 101 -19.19 -16.90 5.49
C GLU A 101 -17.74 -16.47 5.68
N ILE A 102 -17.31 -15.43 4.98
CA ILE A 102 -15.93 -14.89 5.11
C ILE A 102 -15.71 -14.33 6.52
N ALA A 103 -16.65 -13.51 7.02
CA ALA A 103 -16.56 -12.92 8.35
C ALA A 103 -16.49 -14.01 9.44
N GLU A 104 -17.37 -15.02 9.37
CA GLU A 104 -17.37 -16.13 10.33
C GLU A 104 -16.02 -16.88 10.33
N LYS A 105 -15.49 -17.21 9.14
CA LYS A 105 -14.21 -17.90 8.99
C LYS A 105 -13.04 -17.08 9.58
N LEU A 106 -12.99 -15.77 9.33
CA LEU A 106 -11.99 -14.88 9.89
C LEU A 106 -12.10 -14.77 11.41
N LEU A 107 -13.30 -14.66 11.95
CA LEU A 107 -13.52 -14.67 13.41
C LEU A 107 -13.10 -16.00 14.06
N GLN A 108 -13.33 -17.14 13.41
CA GLN A 108 -12.84 -18.44 13.87
C GLN A 108 -11.31 -18.47 13.90
N TYR A 109 -10.63 -18.03 12.84
CA TYR A 109 -9.17 -17.92 12.83
C TYR A 109 -8.64 -16.93 13.88
N LYS A 110 -9.32 -15.81 14.10
CA LYS A 110 -8.98 -14.84 15.14
C LYS A 110 -8.99 -15.47 16.54
N ARG A 111 -9.89 -16.43 16.78
CA ARG A 111 -9.95 -17.23 18.02
C ARG A 111 -9.02 -18.44 18.01
N ALA A 112 -8.12 -18.54 17.03
CA ALA A 112 -7.18 -19.65 16.82
C ALA A 112 -7.90 -21.03 16.60
N GLU A 113 -9.09 -21.03 16.05
CA GLU A 113 -9.81 -22.26 15.72
C GLU A 113 -9.17 -22.91 14.47
N THR A 114 -9.02 -24.24 14.50
CA THR A 114 -8.47 -25.01 13.40
C THR A 114 -9.53 -25.39 12.40
N ARG A 115 -9.32 -25.08 11.11
CA ARG A 115 -10.17 -25.45 9.98
C ARG A 115 -9.48 -26.39 8.99
N GLY A 116 -8.16 -26.47 9.04
CA GLY A 116 -7.34 -27.32 8.18
C GLY A 116 -5.87 -27.27 8.57
N ALA A 117 -5.03 -28.00 7.86
CA ALA A 117 -3.60 -28.13 8.20
C ALA A 117 -2.82 -26.82 8.23
N GLN A 118 -3.25 -25.81 7.46
CA GLN A 118 -2.57 -24.52 7.36
C GLN A 118 -3.24 -23.40 8.17
N SER A 119 -4.18 -23.74 9.08
CA SER A 119 -4.92 -22.75 9.87
C SER A 119 -4.03 -21.80 10.66
N ALA A 120 -2.85 -22.27 11.11
CA ALA A 120 -1.90 -21.44 11.85
C ALA A 120 -1.42 -20.21 11.07
N LEU A 121 -1.33 -20.29 9.73
CA LEU A 121 -1.00 -19.16 8.88
C LEU A 121 -2.09 -18.08 8.94
N MET A 122 -3.35 -18.51 8.95
CA MET A 122 -4.50 -17.61 9.04
C MET A 122 -4.70 -17.01 10.44
N TRP A 123 -4.31 -17.72 11.52
CA TRP A 123 -4.42 -17.18 12.87
C TRP A 123 -3.60 -15.89 13.03
N SER A 124 -2.36 -15.90 12.57
CA SER A 124 -1.47 -14.73 12.67
C SER A 124 -1.98 -13.53 11.86
N GLN A 125 -2.67 -13.77 10.76
CA GLN A 125 -3.29 -12.72 9.96
C GLN A 125 -4.58 -12.20 10.63
N ALA A 126 -5.49 -13.11 10.98
CA ALA A 126 -6.81 -12.75 11.53
C ALA A 126 -6.72 -12.07 12.90
N GLN A 127 -5.74 -12.43 13.74
CA GLN A 127 -5.53 -11.81 15.06
C GLN A 127 -5.14 -10.33 14.99
N GLN A 128 -4.59 -9.87 13.88
CA GLN A 128 -4.22 -8.47 13.67
C GLN A 128 -5.40 -7.60 13.20
N LEU A 129 -6.50 -8.22 12.76
CA LEU A 129 -7.66 -7.51 12.24
C LEU A 129 -8.57 -7.06 13.37
N SER A 130 -9.11 -5.84 13.29
CA SER A 130 -10.28 -5.47 14.09
C SER A 130 -11.53 -6.18 13.54
N ASP A 131 -12.61 -6.26 14.34
CA ASP A 131 -13.86 -6.84 13.86
C ASP A 131 -14.42 -6.04 12.67
N LYS A 132 -14.22 -4.72 12.65
CA LYS A 132 -14.60 -3.87 11.52
C LYS A 132 -13.77 -4.14 10.27
N ASP A 133 -12.48 -4.45 10.40
CA ASP A 133 -11.67 -4.85 9.24
C ASP A 133 -12.15 -6.18 8.67
N ILE A 134 -12.57 -7.11 9.53
CA ILE A 134 -13.15 -8.39 9.12
C ILE A 134 -14.44 -8.16 8.33
N ASP A 135 -15.36 -7.32 8.82
CA ASP A 135 -16.59 -6.99 8.12
C ASP A 135 -16.31 -6.30 6.77
N ASN A 136 -15.36 -5.39 6.73
CA ASN A 136 -14.98 -4.69 5.50
C ASN A 136 -14.34 -5.64 4.48
N ILE A 137 -13.41 -6.51 4.90
CA ILE A 137 -12.80 -7.55 4.04
C ILE A 137 -13.90 -8.48 3.50
N ALA A 138 -14.81 -8.90 4.35
CA ALA A 138 -15.93 -9.76 3.94
C ALA A 138 -16.81 -9.08 2.88
N ALA A 139 -17.13 -7.79 3.07
CA ALA A 139 -17.89 -7.02 2.10
C ALA A 139 -17.14 -6.84 0.76
N PHE A 140 -15.81 -6.72 0.78
CA PHE A 140 -15.01 -6.67 -0.42
C PHE A 140 -15.01 -8.01 -1.17
N VAL A 141 -14.74 -9.11 -0.47
CA VAL A 141 -14.69 -10.47 -1.07
C VAL A 141 -16.02 -10.86 -1.69
N GLU A 142 -17.14 -10.53 -1.07
CA GLU A 142 -18.49 -10.80 -1.61
C GLU A 142 -18.73 -10.18 -3.01
N THR A 143 -17.96 -9.14 -3.36
CA THR A 143 -18.04 -8.51 -4.69
C THR A 143 -17.22 -9.22 -5.77
N ARG A 144 -16.55 -10.35 -5.47
CA ARG A 144 -15.62 -11.06 -6.35
C ARG A 144 -16.20 -12.35 -6.93
#